data_cbb5a68cf1d92bba389e6efbc14b7289
#
_entry.id   cbb5a68cf1d92bba389e6efbc14b7289
#
_cell.length_a   1.000
_cell.length_b   1.000
_cell.length_c   1.000
_cell.angle_alpha   90.00
_cell.angle_beta   90.00
_cell.angle_gamma   90.00
#
_symmetry.space_group_name_H-M   'P 1'
#
loop_
_entity.id
_entity.type
_entity.pdbx_description
1 polymer ?
#
loop_
_entity_poly.entity_id
_entity_poly.type
_entity_poly.pdbx_seq_one_letter_code
_entity_poly.pdbx_strand_id
1 'polypeptide(L)'
;METGSFEKQIVLTPDLCGRRAGLSPLAAFTIFQGIASEHAEAIGVGGAAMAKRGEFWLTVHSRVDFYEPAYLMDALTAQTWPERCEGRDIRCFRSYRLTKGEQIVALGR
;
A
#
# COMPACT_ATOMS: atom_id res chain seq x y z
N MET A 1 13.92 11.92 -10.14
CA MET A 1 13.21 11.08 -9.19
C MET A 1 12.13 10.25 -9.87
N GLU A 2 12.10 8.98 -9.57
CA GLU A 2 11.08 8.11 -10.13
C GLU A 2 9.77 8.32 -9.40
N THR A 3 8.77 8.82 -10.11
CA THR A 3 7.45 9.06 -9.52
C THR A 3 6.49 7.90 -9.79
N GLY A 4 6.90 6.94 -10.62
CA GLY A 4 6.04 5.84 -11.03
C GLY A 4 5.84 4.78 -9.97
N SER A 5 6.74 4.69 -8.98
CA SER A 5 6.58 3.70 -7.91
C SER A 5 7.21 4.18 -6.63
N PHE A 6 6.80 3.57 -5.54
CA PHE A 6 7.32 3.84 -4.21
C PHE A 6 7.58 2.51 -3.52
N GLU A 7 8.71 2.40 -2.84
CA GLU A 7 9.12 1.18 -2.19
C GLU A 7 9.60 1.47 -0.78
N LYS A 8 9.24 0.62 0.16
CA LYS A 8 9.61 0.77 1.55
C LYS A 8 9.88 -0.58 2.17
N GLN A 9 10.93 -0.67 2.97
CA GLN A 9 11.21 -1.87 3.75
C GLN A 9 10.44 -1.82 5.04
N ILE A 10 9.80 -2.92 5.40
CA ILE A 10 9.06 -3.01 6.65
C ILE A 10 9.41 -4.32 7.37
N VAL A 11 9.24 -4.31 8.68
CA VAL A 11 9.37 -5.53 9.49
C VAL A 11 8.01 -5.76 10.14
N LEU A 12 7.53 -7.00 10.12
CA LEU A 12 6.24 -7.33 10.73
C LEU A 12 6.37 -7.29 12.24
N THR A 13 5.74 -6.29 12.83
CA THR A 13 5.67 -6.09 14.27
C THR A 13 4.38 -6.73 14.82
N PRO A 14 4.26 -6.93 16.13
CA PRO A 14 3.08 -7.60 16.69
C PRO A 14 1.75 -6.99 16.32
N ASP A 15 1.68 -5.68 16.15
CA ASP A 15 0.46 -4.98 15.76
C ASP A 15 0.01 -5.29 14.34
N LEU A 16 0.91 -5.81 13.50
CA LEU A 16 0.60 -6.18 12.12
C LEU A 16 0.29 -7.66 11.96
N CYS A 17 0.39 -8.42 13.05
CA CYS A 17 0.20 -9.85 13.01
C CYS A 17 -1.08 -10.26 13.74
N GLY A 18 -1.76 -11.24 13.19
CA GLY A 18 -2.93 -11.83 13.81
C GLY A 18 -2.58 -13.08 14.59
N ARG A 19 -3.52 -14.01 14.64
CA ARG A 19 -3.29 -15.30 15.28
C ARG A 19 -2.13 -16.02 14.59
N ARG A 20 -1.40 -16.81 15.35
CA ARG A 20 -0.25 -17.59 14.86
C ARG A 20 0.87 -16.70 14.32
N ALA A 21 0.90 -15.44 14.77
CA ALA A 21 1.95 -14.49 14.41
C ALA A 21 2.08 -14.25 12.92
N GLY A 22 1.01 -14.46 12.15
CA GLY A 22 1.01 -14.24 10.71
C GLY A 22 0.43 -12.88 10.34
N LEU A 23 0.85 -12.37 9.19
CA LEU A 23 0.32 -11.13 8.64
C LEU A 23 -1.19 -11.24 8.47
N SER A 24 -1.94 -10.31 9.05
CA SER A 24 -3.39 -10.30 8.93
C SER A 24 -3.85 -9.53 7.69
N PRO A 25 -5.05 -9.86 7.15
CA PRO A 25 -5.61 -9.10 6.03
C PRO A 25 -5.76 -7.60 6.31
N LEU A 26 -6.20 -7.27 7.52
CA LEU A 26 -6.35 -5.87 7.90
C LEU A 26 -4.99 -5.15 7.93
N ALA A 27 -3.96 -5.83 8.43
CA ALA A 27 -2.63 -5.26 8.48
C ALA A 27 -2.07 -5.03 7.08
N ALA A 28 -2.29 -5.98 6.16
CA ALA A 28 -1.87 -5.80 4.77
C ALA A 28 -2.52 -4.56 4.16
N PHE A 29 -3.82 -4.39 4.38
CA PHE A 29 -4.54 -3.21 3.94
C PHE A 29 -3.93 -1.93 4.54
N THR A 30 -3.65 -1.96 5.84
CA THR A 30 -3.06 -0.82 6.54
C THR A 30 -1.69 -0.45 5.97
N ILE A 31 -0.85 -1.45 5.68
CA ILE A 31 0.46 -1.24 5.06
C ILE A 31 0.28 -0.58 3.69
N PHE A 32 -0.62 -1.09 2.88
CA PHE A 32 -0.87 -0.56 1.54
C PHE A 32 -1.36 0.89 1.61
N GLN A 33 -2.28 1.19 2.49
CA GLN A 33 -2.77 2.55 2.65
C GLN A 33 -1.65 3.49 3.12
N GLY A 34 -0.81 3.00 4.02
CA GLY A 34 0.32 3.78 4.52
C GLY A 34 1.31 4.15 3.43
N ILE A 35 1.73 3.17 2.61
CA ILE A 35 2.70 3.47 1.55
C ILE A 35 2.09 4.29 0.43
N ALA A 36 0.79 4.14 0.17
CA ALA A 36 0.11 4.99 -0.80
C ALA A 36 0.14 6.44 -0.35
N SER A 37 -0.11 6.68 0.93
CA SER A 37 -0.07 8.03 1.51
C SER A 37 1.33 8.63 1.45
N GLU A 38 2.35 7.83 1.80
CA GLU A 38 3.74 8.30 1.73
C GLU A 38 4.14 8.63 0.31
N HIS A 39 3.77 7.80 -0.66
CA HIS A 39 4.07 8.05 -2.06
C HIS A 39 3.38 9.33 -2.55
N ALA A 40 2.10 9.47 -2.23
CA ALA A 40 1.34 10.65 -2.63
C ALA A 40 1.93 11.93 -2.06
N GLU A 41 2.36 11.91 -0.80
CA GLU A 41 3.02 13.06 -0.20
C GLU A 41 4.34 13.37 -0.91
N ALA A 42 5.12 12.35 -1.27
CA ALA A 42 6.40 12.52 -1.93
C ALA A 42 6.26 13.20 -3.30
N ILE A 43 5.15 12.95 -4.00
CA ILE A 43 4.93 13.54 -5.33
C ILE A 43 3.97 14.74 -5.31
N GLY A 44 3.63 15.23 -4.12
CA GLY A 44 2.87 16.48 -3.97
C GLY A 44 1.37 16.38 -4.13
N VAL A 45 0.82 15.16 -4.08
CA VAL A 45 -0.64 14.95 -4.17
C VAL A 45 -1.20 14.26 -2.94
N GLY A 46 -0.49 14.33 -1.82
CA GLY A 46 -0.92 13.72 -0.58
C GLY A 46 -2.03 14.50 0.11
N GLY A 47 -2.49 13.96 1.24
CA GLY A 47 -3.61 14.52 1.97
C GLY A 47 -3.42 15.97 2.36
N ALA A 48 -2.22 16.35 2.81
CA ALA A 48 -1.94 17.71 3.21
C ALA A 48 -2.01 18.68 2.03
N ALA A 49 -1.42 18.29 0.89
CA ALA A 49 -1.45 19.13 -0.30
C ALA A 49 -2.87 19.27 -0.86
N MET A 50 -3.61 18.17 -0.86
CA MET A 50 -4.99 18.17 -1.34
C MET A 50 -5.91 18.96 -0.42
N ALA A 51 -5.68 18.88 0.88
CA ALA A 51 -6.48 19.63 1.84
C ALA A 51 -6.37 21.13 1.62
N LYS A 52 -5.19 21.61 1.25
CA LYS A 52 -4.99 23.03 0.92
C LYS A 52 -5.79 23.47 -0.30
N ARG A 53 -6.10 22.54 -1.19
CA ARG A 53 -6.92 22.81 -2.37
C ARG A 53 -8.39 22.48 -2.15
N GLY A 54 -8.77 22.08 -0.95
CA GLY A 54 -10.14 21.67 -0.66
C GLY A 54 -10.52 20.31 -1.25
N GLU A 55 -9.52 19.46 -1.46
CA GLU A 55 -9.71 18.15 -2.08
C GLU A 55 -9.35 17.03 -1.12
N PHE A 56 -9.78 15.82 -1.43
CA PHE A 56 -9.38 14.63 -0.68
C PHE A 56 -9.54 13.37 -1.52
N TRP A 57 -8.80 12.33 -1.12
CA TRP A 57 -8.93 11.00 -1.72
C TRP A 57 -9.80 10.12 -0.82
N LEU A 58 -10.69 9.37 -1.45
CA LEU A 58 -11.53 8.41 -0.75
C LEU A 58 -11.31 7.03 -1.35
N THR A 59 -10.96 6.05 -0.52
CA THR A 59 -10.86 4.66 -0.97
C THR A 59 -12.27 4.08 -1.04
N VAL A 60 -12.71 3.73 -2.25
CA VAL A 60 -14.06 3.20 -2.46
C VAL A 60 -14.07 1.69 -2.66
N HIS A 61 -12.93 1.10 -3.02
CA HIS A 61 -12.83 -0.35 -3.21
C HIS A 61 -11.38 -0.77 -3.08
N SER A 62 -11.17 -1.90 -2.42
CA SER A 62 -9.82 -2.42 -2.24
C SER A 62 -9.88 -3.94 -2.25
N ARG A 63 -8.86 -4.55 -2.86
CA ARG A 63 -8.74 -6.00 -2.93
C ARG A 63 -7.32 -6.40 -2.61
N VAL A 64 -7.16 -7.43 -1.80
CA VAL A 64 -5.86 -7.99 -1.46
C VAL A 64 -5.91 -9.50 -1.68
N ASP A 65 -4.98 -10.02 -2.45
CA ASP A 65 -4.84 -11.45 -2.67
C ASP A 65 -3.54 -11.92 -2.03
N PHE A 66 -3.62 -12.97 -1.23
CA PHE A 66 -2.47 -13.53 -0.52
C PHE A 66 -1.94 -14.75 -1.24
N TYR A 67 -0.62 -14.88 -1.30
CA TYR A 67 0.06 -15.98 -1.99
C TYR A 67 0.96 -16.78 -1.06
N GLU A 68 1.82 -16.11 -0.30
CA GLU A 68 2.72 -16.76 0.64
C GLU A 68 2.55 -16.18 2.03
N PRO A 69 2.68 -16.99 3.07
CA PRO A 69 2.56 -16.46 4.43
C PRO A 69 3.76 -15.62 4.81
N ALA A 70 3.54 -14.65 5.69
CA ALA A 70 4.59 -13.87 6.30
C ALA A 70 4.28 -13.80 7.80
N TYR A 71 5.33 -13.80 8.60
CA TYR A 71 5.20 -13.96 10.05
C TYR A 71 5.92 -12.86 10.81
N LEU A 72 5.68 -12.84 12.10
CA LEU A 72 6.30 -11.89 13.02
C LEU A 72 7.81 -11.80 12.78
N MET A 73 8.32 -10.59 12.71
CA MET A 73 9.72 -10.24 12.48
C MET A 73 10.25 -10.50 11.07
N ASP A 74 9.41 -10.98 10.16
CA ASP A 74 9.83 -11.09 8.76
C ASP A 74 10.05 -9.71 8.17
N ALA A 75 11.09 -9.58 7.37
CA ALA A 75 11.39 -8.35 6.64
C ALA A 75 10.72 -8.42 5.26
N LEU A 76 9.90 -7.44 4.96
CA LEU A 76 9.16 -7.38 3.71
C LEU A 76 9.50 -6.10 2.96
N THR A 77 9.36 -6.17 1.64
CA THR A 77 9.40 -5.00 0.79
C THR A 77 7.98 -4.66 0.38
N ALA A 78 7.53 -3.47 0.70
CA ALA A 78 6.21 -2.99 0.31
C ALA A 78 6.38 -2.02 -0.85
N GLN A 79 5.64 -2.26 -1.92
CA GLN A 79 5.71 -1.47 -3.14
C GLN A 79 4.34 -1.00 -3.56
N THR A 80 4.26 0.20 -4.10
CA THR A 80 3.01 0.71 -4.68
C THR A 80 3.32 1.56 -5.90
N TRP A 81 2.41 1.57 -6.84
CA TRP A 81 2.49 2.43 -8.02
C TRP A 81 1.07 2.78 -8.47
N PRO A 82 0.89 4.00 -8.97
CA PRO A 82 -0.42 4.37 -9.49
C PRO A 82 -0.65 3.71 -10.84
N GLU A 83 -1.88 3.30 -11.04
CA GLU A 83 -2.36 2.86 -12.33
C GLU A 83 -3.07 4.05 -13.00
N ARG A 84 -3.69 3.80 -14.13
CA ARG A 84 -4.42 4.86 -14.83
C ARG A 84 -5.67 5.29 -14.05
N CYS A 85 -6.11 6.50 -14.30
CA CYS A 85 -7.39 6.98 -13.82
C CYS A 85 -8.45 6.74 -14.89
N GLU A 86 -9.65 6.37 -14.47
CA GLU A 86 -10.77 6.17 -15.37
C GLU A 86 -11.76 7.33 -15.27
N GLY A 87 -12.43 7.59 -16.39
CA GLY A 87 -13.44 8.62 -16.45
C GLY A 87 -12.84 10.01 -16.48
N ARG A 88 -13.67 10.96 -16.28
CA ARG A 88 -13.29 12.34 -16.43
C ARG A 88 -12.39 12.85 -15.33
N ASP A 89 -12.46 12.23 -14.16
CA ASP A 89 -11.98 13.04 -13.08
C ASP A 89 -11.57 12.32 -11.84
N ILE A 90 -12.11 11.17 -11.50
CA ILE A 90 -12.06 10.87 -10.10
C ILE A 90 -11.77 9.45 -9.71
N ARG A 91 -11.87 8.51 -10.62
CA ARG A 91 -11.59 7.13 -10.27
C ARG A 91 -10.20 6.75 -10.72
N CYS A 92 -9.30 6.64 -9.76
CA CYS A 92 -7.92 6.26 -10.02
C CYS A 92 -7.61 4.95 -9.33
N PHE A 93 -6.73 4.17 -9.94
CA PHE A 93 -6.35 2.87 -9.44
C PHE A 93 -4.89 2.90 -8.99
N ARG A 94 -4.61 2.11 -7.97
CA ARG A 94 -3.26 1.95 -7.47
C ARG A 94 -3.03 0.49 -7.15
N SER A 95 -1.87 -0.01 -7.53
CA SER A 95 -1.49 -1.39 -7.28
C SER A 95 -0.47 -1.46 -6.17
N TYR A 96 -0.41 -2.60 -5.50
CA TYR A 96 0.43 -2.82 -4.34
C TYR A 96 1.04 -4.21 -4.38
N ARG A 97 2.22 -4.33 -3.81
CA ARG A 97 2.90 -5.62 -3.71
C ARG A 97 3.67 -5.71 -2.41
N LEU A 98 3.55 -6.84 -1.73
CA LEU A 98 4.40 -7.20 -0.61
C LEU A 98 5.23 -8.39 -1.02
N THR A 99 6.55 -8.30 -0.85
CA THR A 99 7.46 -9.39 -1.15
C THR A 99 8.34 -9.70 0.03
N LYS A 100 8.75 -10.98 0.13
CA LYS A 100 9.71 -11.45 1.11
C LYS A 100 10.81 -12.11 0.30
N GLY A 101 11.94 -11.40 0.13
CA GLY A 101 12.94 -11.83 -0.82
C GLY A 101 12.34 -11.85 -2.21
N GLU A 102 12.38 -13.00 -2.86
CA GLU A 102 11.82 -13.18 -4.20
C GLU A 102 10.38 -13.67 -4.21
N GLN A 103 9.83 -13.97 -3.03
CA GLN A 103 8.48 -14.50 -2.92
C GLN A 103 7.44 -13.39 -2.81
N ILE A 104 6.37 -13.53 -3.58
CA ILE A 104 5.25 -12.60 -3.48
C ILE A 104 4.38 -13.04 -2.31
N VAL A 105 4.22 -12.16 -1.32
CA VAL A 105 3.37 -12.40 -0.17
C VAL A 105 1.94 -12.01 -0.46
N ALA A 106 1.74 -10.82 -1.01
CA ALA A 106 0.40 -10.32 -1.31
C ALA A 106 0.44 -9.32 -2.45
N LEU A 107 -0.64 -9.28 -3.22
CA LEU A 107 -0.87 -8.28 -4.24
C LEU A 107 -2.15 -7.54 -3.90
N GLY A 108 -2.17 -6.24 -4.12
CA GLY A 108 -3.33 -5.42 -3.82
C GLY A 108 -3.70 -4.50 -4.97
N ARG A 109 -4.92 -4.01 -4.89
CA ARG A 109 -5.42 -3.08 -5.90
C ARG A 109 -6.46 -2.12 -5.35
#